data_69209203f64a62230a9f31970affdfa7
#
_entry.id   69209203f64a62230a9f31970affdfa7
#
_cell.length_a   1.000
_cell.length_b   1.000
_cell.length_c   1.000
_cell.angle_alpha   90.00
_cell.angle_beta   90.00
_cell.angle_gamma   90.00
#
_symmetry.space_group_name_H-M   'P 1'
#
loop_
_entity.id
_entity.type
_entity.pdbx_description
1 polymer ?
#
loop_
_entity_poly.entity_id
_entity_poly.type
_entity_poly.pdbx_seq_one_letter_code
_entity_poly.pdbx_strand_id
1 'polypeptide(L)'
;MLESYIRNRLKEKEILLMTHIVLGYPSFEDSFRIIEAMVNAGVDLMELQIPFSEPMADGAVILHANQKSLSKGSTVKKCLEFSGEVIKNFDIPFLFMSYYNILYKYGVEGFAEEMSNIGIKGAIVPDLPPEEGEDYINAMQKYNLSPIYIFSPTTPYERMKYLASYGKGLIYCVA
;
A
#
# COMPACT_ATOMS: atom_id res chain seq x y z
N MET A 1 -14.00 6.67 3.09
CA MET A 1 -13.46 5.29 3.19
C MET A 1 -13.06 4.82 1.79
N LEU A 2 -12.04 3.97 1.65
CA LEU A 2 -11.56 3.46 0.35
C LEU A 2 -12.67 2.80 -0.47
N GLU A 3 -13.46 1.93 0.13
CA GLU A 3 -14.56 1.24 -0.55
C GLU A 3 -15.59 2.21 -1.14
N SER A 4 -15.96 3.25 -0.42
CA SER A 4 -16.92 4.26 -0.91
C SER A 4 -16.38 5.01 -2.13
N TYR A 5 -15.09 5.32 -2.13
CA TYR A 5 -14.42 5.93 -3.28
C TYR A 5 -14.48 4.99 -4.50
N ILE A 6 -14.04 3.74 -4.33
CA ILE A 6 -14.04 2.73 -5.41
C ILE A 6 -15.45 2.55 -5.99
N ARG A 7 -16.46 2.35 -5.13
CA ARG A 7 -17.86 2.17 -5.56
C ARG A 7 -18.41 3.38 -6.31
N ASN A 8 -18.05 4.60 -5.91
CA ASN A 8 -18.49 5.81 -6.59
C ASN A 8 -17.81 5.96 -7.95
N ARG A 9 -16.51 5.71 -8.05
CA ARG A 9 -15.79 5.77 -9.32
C ARG A 9 -16.28 4.72 -10.33
N LEU A 10 -16.64 3.52 -9.86
CA LEU A 10 -17.21 2.45 -10.70
C LEU A 10 -18.61 2.77 -11.23
N LYS A 11 -19.29 3.84 -10.79
CA LYS A 11 -20.51 4.35 -11.44
C LYS A 11 -20.20 5.15 -12.71
N GLU A 12 -18.98 5.67 -12.82
CA GLU A 12 -18.51 6.51 -13.92
C GLU A 12 -17.60 5.77 -14.90
N LYS A 13 -16.94 4.71 -14.43
CA LYS A 13 -15.96 3.91 -15.19
C LYS A 13 -16.27 2.42 -15.01
N GLU A 14 -16.12 1.63 -16.07
CA GLU A 14 -16.26 0.17 -16.00
C GLU A 14 -15.10 -0.50 -15.25
N ILE A 15 -13.91 0.12 -15.29
CA ILE A 15 -12.69 -0.37 -14.67
C ILE A 15 -11.91 0.80 -14.07
N LEU A 16 -11.25 0.57 -12.93
CA LEU A 16 -10.33 1.52 -12.31
C LEU A 16 -8.89 1.06 -12.50
N LEU A 17 -8.01 2.03 -12.74
CA LEU A 17 -6.58 1.79 -12.86
C LEU A 17 -5.87 2.06 -11.53
N MET A 18 -5.22 1.03 -10.99
CA MET A 18 -4.29 1.16 -9.87
C MET A 18 -2.86 0.97 -10.36
N THR A 19 -1.97 1.87 -9.98
CA THR A 19 -0.54 1.79 -10.30
C THR A 19 0.30 1.71 -9.04
N HIS A 20 1.54 1.24 -9.19
CA HIS A 20 2.47 0.99 -8.11
C HIS A 20 3.81 1.68 -8.38
N ILE A 21 4.45 2.21 -7.33
CA ILE A 21 5.83 2.65 -7.36
C ILE A 21 6.58 2.26 -6.08
N VAL A 22 7.90 2.07 -6.20
CA VAL A 22 8.80 1.99 -5.04
C VAL A 22 9.26 3.40 -4.68
N LEU A 23 8.97 3.85 -3.45
CA LEU A 23 9.30 5.19 -2.99
C LEU A 23 10.82 5.44 -2.98
N GLY A 24 11.22 6.62 -3.47
CA GLY A 24 12.63 7.01 -3.56
C GLY A 24 13.43 6.34 -4.70
N TYR A 25 12.75 5.68 -5.64
CA TYR A 25 13.39 5.13 -6.83
C TYR A 25 12.88 5.81 -8.11
N PRO A 26 13.79 6.31 -8.99
CA PRO A 26 15.23 6.43 -8.77
C PRO A 26 15.63 7.51 -7.76
N SER A 27 14.75 8.43 -7.42
CA SER A 27 14.86 9.43 -6.35
C SER A 27 13.47 9.81 -5.83
N PHE A 28 13.36 10.53 -4.71
CA PHE A 28 12.07 11.06 -4.25
C PHE A 28 11.53 12.14 -5.21
N GLU A 29 12.39 12.97 -5.79
CA GLU A 29 12.00 13.95 -6.80
C GLU A 29 11.42 13.28 -8.04
N ASP A 30 12.09 12.23 -8.56
CA ASP A 30 11.56 11.47 -9.70
C ASP A 30 10.28 10.71 -9.33
N SER A 31 10.19 10.16 -8.11
CA SER A 31 8.98 9.52 -7.62
C SER A 31 7.79 10.49 -7.65
N PHE A 32 7.99 11.75 -7.24
CA PHE A 32 6.92 12.77 -7.28
C PHE A 32 6.49 13.05 -8.73
N ARG A 33 7.44 13.26 -9.64
CA ARG A 33 7.14 13.50 -11.07
C ARG A 33 6.42 12.32 -11.72
N ILE A 34 6.79 11.09 -11.37
CA ILE A 34 6.15 9.87 -11.87
C ILE A 34 4.70 9.79 -11.34
N ILE A 35 4.49 10.04 -10.05
CA ILE A 35 3.14 10.07 -9.45
C ILE A 35 2.29 11.14 -10.15
N GLU A 36 2.81 12.36 -10.30
CA GLU A 36 2.12 13.45 -10.99
C GLU A 36 1.73 13.06 -12.43
N ALA A 37 2.65 12.46 -13.18
CA ALA A 37 2.37 12.00 -14.54
C ALA A 37 1.27 10.91 -14.56
N MET A 38 1.30 9.96 -13.64
CA MET A 38 0.29 8.90 -13.52
C MET A 38 -1.08 9.46 -13.14
N VAL A 39 -1.15 10.38 -12.17
CA VAL A 39 -2.40 11.03 -11.76
C VAL A 39 -2.98 11.85 -12.90
N ASN A 40 -2.16 12.63 -13.60
CA ASN A 40 -2.56 13.42 -14.78
C ASN A 40 -3.04 12.53 -15.94
N ALA A 41 -2.54 11.29 -16.04
CA ALA A 41 -3.01 10.30 -17.00
C ALA A 41 -4.33 9.61 -16.59
N GLY A 42 -4.88 9.93 -15.42
CA GLY A 42 -6.19 9.44 -14.98
C GLY A 42 -6.17 8.14 -14.17
N VAL A 43 -5.05 7.84 -13.51
CA VAL A 43 -4.98 6.76 -12.51
C VAL A 43 -5.96 7.02 -11.38
N ASP A 44 -6.67 5.99 -10.95
CA ASP A 44 -7.75 6.12 -9.97
C ASP A 44 -7.28 5.91 -8.52
N LEU A 45 -6.22 5.10 -8.31
CA LEU A 45 -5.59 4.88 -7.00
C LEU A 45 -4.14 4.42 -7.18
N MET A 46 -3.31 4.57 -6.16
CA MET A 46 -1.90 4.20 -6.24
C MET A 46 -1.40 3.46 -5.00
N GLU A 47 -0.50 2.50 -5.24
CA GLU A 47 0.30 1.85 -4.22
C GLU A 47 1.66 2.54 -4.11
N LEU A 48 2.02 2.93 -2.90
CA LEU A 48 3.32 3.48 -2.55
C LEU A 48 4.09 2.41 -1.76
N GLN A 49 5.05 1.75 -2.38
CA GLN A 49 5.85 0.75 -1.69
C GLN A 49 6.96 1.40 -0.87
N ILE A 50 6.96 1.13 0.43
CA ILE A 50 8.08 1.45 1.31
C ILE A 50 9.22 0.46 1.00
N PRO A 51 10.42 0.93 0.60
CA PRO A 51 11.50 0.03 0.21
C PRO A 51 11.96 -0.85 1.37
N PHE A 52 12.18 -2.12 1.07
CA PHE A 52 12.61 -3.14 2.02
C PHE A 52 13.79 -3.95 1.45
N SER A 53 14.70 -4.42 2.32
CA SER A 53 15.89 -5.15 1.90
C SER A 53 15.61 -6.57 1.40
N GLU A 54 14.57 -7.20 1.95
CA GLU A 54 14.22 -8.61 1.71
C GLU A 54 12.76 -8.76 1.22
N PRO A 55 12.42 -8.17 0.05
CA PRO A 55 11.05 -8.12 -0.43
C PRO A 55 10.65 -9.46 -1.08
N MET A 56 10.36 -10.46 -0.27
CA MET A 56 10.13 -11.85 -0.67
C MET A 56 8.92 -12.07 -1.58
N ALA A 57 7.97 -11.14 -1.61
CA ALA A 57 6.80 -11.20 -2.49
C ALA A 57 7.04 -10.51 -3.85
N ASP A 58 8.20 -9.86 -4.04
CA ASP A 58 8.48 -9.04 -5.21
C ASP A 58 9.35 -9.78 -6.24
N GLY A 59 9.14 -9.46 -7.52
CA GLY A 59 10.00 -9.91 -8.60
C GLY A 59 11.32 -9.11 -8.70
N ALA A 60 12.22 -9.57 -9.57
CA ALA A 60 13.58 -9.03 -9.70
C ALA A 60 13.65 -7.52 -10.00
N VAL A 61 12.69 -6.98 -10.75
CA VAL A 61 12.62 -5.56 -11.10
C VAL A 61 12.32 -4.71 -9.86
N ILE A 62 11.31 -5.11 -9.09
CA ILE A 62 10.92 -4.41 -7.86
C ILE A 62 11.99 -4.59 -6.79
N LEU A 63 12.60 -5.77 -6.65
CA LEU A 63 13.75 -6.00 -5.78
C LEU A 63 14.89 -5.01 -6.10
N HIS A 64 15.24 -4.85 -7.39
CA HIS A 64 16.26 -3.89 -7.81
C HIS A 64 15.90 -2.46 -7.42
N ALA A 65 14.64 -2.04 -7.62
CA ALA A 65 14.16 -0.72 -7.23
C ALA A 65 14.26 -0.50 -5.71
N ASN A 66 13.87 -1.49 -4.89
CA ASN A 66 14.04 -1.47 -3.44
C ASN A 66 15.50 -1.26 -3.03
N GLN A 67 16.40 -2.09 -3.58
CA GLN A 67 17.83 -2.01 -3.28
C GLN A 67 18.44 -0.66 -3.67
N LYS A 68 18.07 -0.11 -4.83
CA LYS A 68 18.53 1.21 -5.29
C LYS A 68 18.01 2.33 -4.41
N SER A 69 16.72 2.30 -4.04
CA SER A 69 16.15 3.29 -3.13
C SER A 69 16.84 3.28 -1.77
N LEU A 70 17.04 2.09 -1.17
CA LEU A 70 17.74 1.94 0.11
C LEU A 70 19.19 2.41 0.01
N SER A 71 19.92 2.08 -1.06
CA SER A 71 21.31 2.51 -1.26
C SER A 71 21.47 4.03 -1.36
N LYS A 72 20.41 4.75 -1.72
CA LYS A 72 20.35 6.22 -1.75
C LYS A 72 19.88 6.83 -0.43
N GLY A 73 19.73 6.02 0.61
CA GLY A 73 19.41 6.47 1.97
C GLY A 73 17.93 6.72 2.20
N SER A 74 17.04 6.01 1.50
CA SER A 74 15.63 5.98 1.84
C SER A 74 15.42 5.33 3.21
N THR A 75 14.54 5.92 4.00
CA THR A 75 14.15 5.44 5.33
C THR A 75 12.62 5.46 5.44
N VAL A 76 12.06 4.70 6.37
CA VAL A 76 10.61 4.70 6.65
C VAL A 76 10.13 6.12 6.93
N LYS A 77 10.85 6.88 7.75
CA LYS A 77 10.52 8.28 8.06
C LYS A 77 10.41 9.14 6.79
N LYS A 78 11.42 9.09 5.92
CA LYS A 78 11.40 9.83 4.64
C LYS A 78 10.23 9.40 3.75
N CYS A 79 9.90 8.11 3.72
CA CYS A 79 8.78 7.61 2.95
C CYS A 79 7.44 8.15 3.49
N LEU A 80 7.25 8.19 4.81
CA LEU A 80 6.06 8.75 5.45
C LEU A 80 5.93 10.25 5.17
N GLU A 81 7.00 11.02 5.37
CA GLU A 81 7.05 12.46 5.09
C GLU A 81 6.70 12.75 3.62
N PHE A 82 7.35 12.04 2.70
CA PHE A 82 7.09 12.17 1.27
C PHE A 82 5.65 11.78 0.89
N SER A 83 5.12 10.69 1.45
CA SER A 83 3.74 10.28 1.18
C SER A 83 2.73 11.33 1.67
N GLY A 84 2.99 11.97 2.81
CA GLY A 84 2.18 13.07 3.30
C GLY A 84 2.22 14.30 2.38
N GLU A 85 3.36 14.58 1.72
CA GLU A 85 3.46 15.61 0.68
C GLU A 85 2.64 15.23 -0.56
N VAL A 86 2.81 14.01 -1.06
CA VAL A 86 2.07 13.49 -2.23
C VAL A 86 0.55 13.60 -2.02
N ILE A 87 0.05 13.16 -0.87
CA ILE A 87 -1.40 13.14 -0.58
C ILE A 87 -1.99 14.56 -0.52
N LYS A 88 -1.21 15.55 -0.12
CA LYS A 88 -1.66 16.96 -0.13
C LYS A 88 -1.79 17.54 -1.55
N ASN A 89 -1.06 16.97 -2.51
CA ASN A 89 -1.04 17.48 -3.88
C ASN A 89 -2.02 16.78 -4.83
N PHE A 90 -2.46 15.54 -4.51
CA PHE A 90 -3.26 14.72 -5.40
C PHE A 90 -4.49 14.14 -4.71
N ASP A 91 -5.66 14.32 -5.31
CA ASP A 91 -6.97 13.88 -4.77
C ASP A 91 -7.37 12.48 -5.29
N ILE A 92 -6.50 11.50 -5.08
CA ILE A 92 -6.80 10.08 -5.28
C ILE A 92 -6.40 9.29 -4.03
N PRO A 93 -6.98 8.12 -3.77
CA PRO A 93 -6.56 7.28 -2.64
C PRO A 93 -5.18 6.68 -2.89
N PHE A 94 -4.33 6.79 -1.87
CA PHE A 94 -3.03 6.13 -1.79
C PHE A 94 -3.06 5.02 -0.76
N LEU A 95 -2.42 3.90 -1.10
CA LEU A 95 -2.24 2.72 -0.25
C LEU A 95 -0.75 2.51 -0.01
N PHE A 96 -0.37 1.99 1.14
CA PHE A 96 0.98 1.47 1.30
C PHE A 96 1.07 0.01 0.88
N MET A 97 2.17 -0.33 0.22
CA MET A 97 2.70 -1.68 0.13
C MET A 97 3.92 -1.74 1.04
N SER A 98 3.92 -2.63 2.02
CA SER A 98 4.99 -2.74 3.01
C SER A 98 5.09 -4.17 3.53
N TYR A 99 6.25 -4.49 4.12
CA TYR A 99 6.50 -5.78 4.79
C TYR A 99 6.33 -5.65 6.28
N TYR A 100 5.81 -6.68 6.94
CA TYR A 100 5.45 -6.63 8.36
C TYR A 100 6.60 -6.24 9.27
N ASN A 101 7.84 -6.65 8.96
CA ASN A 101 9.01 -6.25 9.74
C ASN A 101 9.17 -4.71 9.84
N ILE A 102 8.76 -3.95 8.82
CA ILE A 102 8.78 -2.47 8.85
C ILE A 102 7.77 -1.98 9.88
N LEU A 103 6.54 -2.47 9.82
CA LEU A 103 5.46 -2.10 10.74
C LEU A 103 5.83 -2.47 12.19
N TYR A 104 6.35 -3.69 12.37
CA TYR A 104 6.75 -4.20 13.68
C TYR A 104 7.84 -3.33 14.33
N LYS A 105 8.89 -2.98 13.57
CA LYS A 105 9.97 -2.14 14.09
C LYS A 105 9.57 -0.70 14.36
N TYR A 106 8.63 -0.17 13.60
CA TYR A 106 8.07 1.17 13.82
C TYR A 106 7.13 1.20 15.04
N GLY A 107 6.50 0.08 15.33
CA GLY A 107 5.38 -0.07 16.23
C GLY A 107 4.07 -0.07 15.42
N VAL A 108 3.39 -1.23 15.38
CA VAL A 108 2.23 -1.47 14.51
C VAL A 108 1.14 -0.42 14.67
N GLU A 109 0.77 -0.11 15.90
CA GLU A 109 -0.24 0.90 16.21
C GLU A 109 0.21 2.31 15.79
N GLY A 110 1.45 2.71 16.13
CA GLY A 110 2.00 4.00 15.74
C GLY A 110 2.12 4.18 14.23
N PHE A 111 2.43 3.09 13.51
CA PHE A 111 2.47 3.12 12.06
C PHE A 111 1.07 3.33 11.45
N ALA A 112 0.05 2.64 11.97
CA ALA A 112 -1.34 2.82 11.53
C ALA A 112 -1.87 4.24 11.86
N GLU A 113 -1.53 4.77 13.03
CA GLU A 113 -1.84 6.15 13.40
C GLU A 113 -1.24 7.14 12.41
N GLU A 114 0.06 6.99 12.10
CA GLU A 114 0.73 7.86 11.14
C GLU A 114 0.14 7.74 9.73
N MET A 115 -0.17 6.53 9.27
CA MET A 115 -0.89 6.31 8.00
C MET A 115 -2.19 7.12 7.95
N SER A 116 -2.98 7.09 9.02
CA SER A 116 -4.24 7.82 9.11
C SER A 116 -4.01 9.33 9.11
N ASN A 117 -3.02 9.82 9.87
CA ASN A 117 -2.68 11.24 9.99
C ASN A 117 -2.26 11.84 8.66
N ILE A 118 -1.44 11.14 7.88
CA ILE A 118 -1.02 11.61 6.55
C ILE A 118 -2.06 11.37 5.46
N GLY A 119 -3.12 10.58 5.72
CA GLY A 119 -4.24 10.37 4.80
C GLY A 119 -4.16 9.13 3.91
N ILE A 120 -3.24 8.20 4.16
CA ILE A 120 -3.21 6.86 3.54
C ILE A 120 -4.53 6.13 3.85
N LYS A 121 -5.04 5.35 2.89
CA LYS A 121 -6.37 4.70 3.01
C LYS A 121 -6.32 3.25 3.42
N GLY A 122 -5.17 2.61 3.33
CA GLY A 122 -4.99 1.20 3.66
C GLY A 122 -3.60 0.70 3.36
N ALA A 123 -3.35 -0.57 3.64
CA ALA A 123 -2.07 -1.19 3.35
C ALA A 123 -2.20 -2.64 2.86
N ILE A 124 -1.27 -3.02 2.01
CA ILE A 124 -1.00 -4.38 1.55
C ILE A 124 0.25 -4.84 2.29
N VAL A 125 0.13 -5.89 3.11
CA VAL A 125 1.24 -6.49 3.87
C VAL A 125 1.29 -7.97 3.51
N PRO A 126 2.05 -8.35 2.46
CA PRO A 126 1.97 -9.66 1.84
C PRO A 126 2.48 -10.81 2.71
N ASP A 127 3.30 -10.52 3.69
CA ASP A 127 3.92 -11.46 4.63
C ASP A 127 3.19 -11.57 5.97
N LEU A 128 1.99 -10.95 6.11
CA LEU A 128 1.21 -10.98 7.35
C LEU A 128 -0.18 -11.63 7.13
N PRO A 129 -0.34 -12.93 7.43
CA PRO A 129 -1.65 -13.56 7.41
C PRO A 129 -2.50 -13.08 8.62
N PRO A 130 -3.85 -13.12 8.53
CA PRO A 130 -4.72 -12.67 9.63
C PRO A 130 -4.46 -13.35 10.96
N GLU A 131 -4.07 -14.63 10.94
CA GLU A 131 -3.80 -15.44 12.13
C GLU A 131 -2.65 -14.91 12.99
N GLU A 132 -1.69 -14.23 12.35
CA GLU A 132 -0.50 -13.63 13.00
C GLU A 132 -0.64 -12.10 13.11
N GLY A 133 -1.73 -11.53 12.60
CA GLY A 133 -1.91 -10.10 12.41
C GLY A 133 -2.94 -9.45 13.32
N GLU A 134 -3.23 -9.98 14.51
CA GLU A 134 -4.26 -9.43 15.39
C GLU A 134 -4.00 -7.96 15.73
N ASP A 135 -2.78 -7.62 16.12
CA ASP A 135 -2.38 -6.24 16.44
C ASP A 135 -2.55 -5.30 15.23
N TYR A 136 -2.16 -5.78 14.05
CA TYR A 136 -2.31 -5.03 12.81
C TYR A 136 -3.79 -4.82 12.45
N ILE A 137 -4.62 -5.85 12.53
CA ILE A 137 -6.05 -5.77 12.24
C ILE A 137 -6.73 -4.79 13.19
N ASN A 138 -6.44 -4.88 14.47
CA ASN A 138 -6.98 -3.98 15.50
C ASN A 138 -6.56 -2.54 15.26
N ALA A 139 -5.29 -2.30 14.95
CA ALA A 139 -4.77 -0.97 14.62
C ALA A 139 -5.43 -0.39 13.35
N MET A 140 -5.49 -1.16 12.26
CA MET A 140 -6.16 -0.74 11.03
C MET A 140 -7.64 -0.39 11.26
N GLN A 141 -8.33 -1.18 12.09
CA GLN A 141 -9.71 -0.92 12.44
C GLN A 141 -9.87 0.34 13.29
N LYS A 142 -9.02 0.52 14.30
CA LYS A 142 -9.01 1.70 15.18
C LYS A 142 -8.86 3.02 14.40
N TYR A 143 -7.97 3.03 13.43
CA TYR A 143 -7.68 4.21 12.60
C TYR A 143 -8.47 4.27 11.30
N ASN A 144 -9.49 3.41 11.12
CA ASN A 144 -10.36 3.37 9.94
C ASN A 144 -9.61 3.19 8.61
N LEU A 145 -8.57 2.38 8.64
CA LEU A 145 -7.76 1.99 7.49
C LEU A 145 -8.25 0.66 6.90
N SER A 146 -7.92 0.41 5.65
CA SER A 146 -8.28 -0.82 4.94
C SER A 146 -7.11 -1.81 4.90
N PRO A 147 -7.16 -2.93 5.66
CA PRO A 147 -6.24 -4.03 5.44
C PRO A 147 -6.62 -4.73 4.13
N ILE A 148 -5.64 -4.90 3.22
CA ILE A 148 -5.85 -5.48 1.90
C ILE A 148 -5.12 -6.81 1.84
N TYR A 149 -5.87 -7.88 1.63
CA TYR A 149 -5.33 -9.24 1.54
C TYR A 149 -5.17 -9.69 0.10
N ILE A 150 -4.19 -10.58 -0.08
CA ILE A 150 -3.81 -11.11 -1.40
C ILE A 150 -4.43 -12.48 -1.62
N PHE A 151 -5.00 -12.69 -2.81
CA PHE A 151 -5.37 -13.99 -3.31
C PHE A 151 -4.41 -14.40 -4.43
N SER A 152 -3.87 -15.61 -4.32
CA SER A 152 -3.06 -16.23 -5.37
C SER A 152 -3.87 -17.25 -6.14
N PRO A 153 -3.43 -17.69 -7.33
CA PRO A 153 -4.10 -18.75 -8.10
C PRO A 153 -4.27 -20.06 -7.34
N THR A 154 -3.42 -20.29 -6.33
CA THR A 154 -3.44 -21.49 -5.48
C THR A 154 -4.22 -21.29 -4.18
N THR A 155 -4.80 -20.12 -3.92
CA THR A 155 -5.57 -19.87 -2.70
C THR A 155 -6.90 -20.65 -2.75
N PRO A 156 -7.15 -21.61 -1.83
CA PRO A 156 -8.40 -22.36 -1.79
C PRO A 156 -9.60 -21.45 -1.47
N TYR A 157 -10.78 -21.80 -1.94
CA TYR A 157 -12.00 -21.01 -1.79
C TYR A 157 -12.33 -20.68 -0.32
N GLU A 158 -12.20 -21.65 0.58
CA GLU A 158 -12.44 -21.40 2.01
C GLU A 158 -11.40 -20.42 2.62
N ARG A 159 -10.16 -20.47 2.12
CA ARG A 159 -9.13 -19.51 2.48
C ARG A 159 -9.44 -18.11 1.95
N MET A 160 -9.96 -18.00 0.74
CA MET A 160 -10.41 -16.72 0.17
C MET A 160 -11.51 -16.09 1.04
N LYS A 161 -12.52 -16.86 1.45
CA LYS A 161 -13.58 -16.39 2.35
C LYS A 161 -13.00 -15.90 3.69
N TYR A 162 -12.10 -16.67 4.26
CA TYR A 162 -11.45 -16.32 5.52
C TYR A 162 -10.67 -15.01 5.40
N LEU A 163 -9.82 -14.87 4.40
CA LEU A 163 -9.06 -13.64 4.15
C LEU A 163 -9.99 -12.45 3.89
N ALA A 164 -11.04 -12.64 3.09
CA ALA A 164 -12.01 -11.60 2.78
C ALA A 164 -12.79 -11.10 4.02
N SER A 165 -12.96 -11.94 5.04
CA SER A 165 -13.65 -11.53 6.29
C SER A 165 -12.86 -10.49 7.10
N TYR A 166 -11.55 -10.42 6.91
CA TYR A 166 -10.67 -9.44 7.55
C TYR A 166 -10.34 -8.25 6.63
N GLY A 167 -10.46 -8.43 5.31
CA GLY A 167 -10.13 -7.42 4.32
C GLY A 167 -11.17 -6.31 4.23
N LYS A 168 -10.74 -5.11 3.81
CA LYS A 168 -11.62 -3.97 3.52
C LYS A 168 -11.16 -3.24 2.26
N GLY A 169 -12.12 -2.70 1.53
CA GLY A 169 -11.85 -1.86 0.36
C GLY A 169 -11.73 -2.63 -0.93
N LEU A 170 -10.73 -3.46 -1.06
CA LEU A 170 -10.50 -4.33 -2.23
C LEU A 170 -9.77 -5.61 -1.82
N ILE A 171 -9.76 -6.59 -2.72
CA ILE A 171 -8.91 -7.79 -2.65
C ILE A 171 -7.88 -7.69 -3.76
N TYR A 172 -6.64 -8.01 -3.43
CA TYR A 172 -5.53 -8.01 -4.38
C TYR A 172 -5.35 -9.42 -4.95
N CYS A 173 -5.62 -9.59 -6.24
CA CYS A 173 -5.42 -10.88 -6.91
C CYS A 173 -4.11 -10.87 -7.70
N VAL A 174 -3.23 -11.81 -7.41
CA VAL A 174 -1.99 -12.02 -8.19
C VAL A 174 -2.16 -13.16 -9.18
N ALA A 175 -1.42 -13.09 -10.32
CA ALA A 175 -1.43 -14.07 -11.38
C ALA A 175 -0.15 -14.92 -11.39
#